data_c48ceff9476455651a0b79440167e2d1
#
_entry.id   c48ceff9476455651a0b79440167e2d1
#
_cell.length_a   1.000
_cell.length_b   1.000
_cell.length_c   1.000
_cell.angle_alpha   90.00
_cell.angle_beta   90.00
_cell.angle_gamma   90.00
#
_symmetry.space_group_name_H-M   'P 1'
#
loop_
_entity.id
_entity.type
_entity.pdbx_description
1 polymer ?
#
loop_
_entity_poly.entity_id
_entity_poly.type
_entity_poly.pdbx_seq_one_letter_code
_entity_poly.pdbx_strand_id
1 'polypeptide(L)'
;MQELNVFPAGTALKETLSFYLKCCSIQLDAQALSAAAATLAGGGRNPVTGERVVSAASVRRCLAMMATCGMYDSSGEFAFAVGLPAKSGVSGALMVVIPQVMGVCVWSPRLDGRGNSVRGVEFCRELVSRFAFHMYDIPGEGDH
;
A
#
# COMPACT_ATOMS: atom_id res chain seq x y z
N MET A 1 15.45 1.01 19.62
CA MET A 1 14.04 0.95 20.08
C MET A 1 13.90 0.43 21.50
N GLN A 2 14.56 -0.64 21.92
CA GLN A 2 14.54 -1.09 23.32
C GLN A 2 15.17 -0.04 24.26
N GLU A 3 16.31 0.51 23.88
CA GLU A 3 17.03 1.56 24.59
C GLU A 3 16.23 2.86 24.77
N LEU A 4 15.25 3.10 23.89
CA LEU A 4 14.37 4.27 23.90
C LEU A 4 13.03 4.02 24.61
N ASN A 5 12.85 2.87 25.25
CA ASN A 5 11.62 2.46 25.95
C ASN A 5 10.33 2.64 25.12
N VAL A 6 10.41 2.42 23.80
CA VAL A 6 9.25 2.58 22.89
C VAL A 6 8.37 1.32 22.77
N PHE A 7 8.76 0.23 23.43
CA PHE A 7 7.93 -0.96 23.51
C PHE A 7 7.04 -0.94 24.76
N PRO A 8 5.82 -1.48 24.68
CA PRO A 8 4.98 -1.69 25.86
C PRO A 8 5.71 -2.51 26.95
N ALA A 9 5.38 -2.29 28.21
CA ALA A 9 5.92 -3.06 29.31
C ALA A 9 5.65 -4.55 29.11
N GLY A 10 6.66 -5.40 29.38
CA GLY A 10 6.56 -6.85 29.22
C GLY A 10 6.79 -7.37 27.80
N THR A 11 7.13 -6.50 26.84
CA THR A 11 7.44 -6.92 25.47
C THR A 11 8.72 -7.77 25.43
N ALA A 12 8.61 -9.01 24.96
CA ALA A 12 9.75 -9.88 24.69
C ALA A 12 10.38 -9.54 23.32
N LEU A 13 11.52 -8.84 23.34
CA LEU A 13 12.19 -8.36 22.12
C LEU A 13 12.44 -9.48 21.10
N LYS A 14 12.92 -10.64 21.55
CA LYS A 14 13.24 -11.78 20.67
C LYS A 14 12.01 -12.34 19.97
N GLU A 15 10.89 -12.43 20.68
CA GLU A 15 9.62 -12.91 20.10
C GLU A 15 9.04 -11.89 19.09
N THR A 16 9.07 -10.62 19.46
CA THR A 16 8.65 -9.50 18.57
C THR A 16 9.47 -9.48 17.29
N LEU A 17 10.79 -9.61 17.40
CA LEU A 17 11.70 -9.67 16.24
C LEU A 17 11.43 -10.92 15.40
N SER A 18 11.23 -12.08 16.02
CA SER A 18 10.89 -13.32 15.31
C SER A 18 9.58 -13.18 14.53
N PHE A 19 8.56 -12.59 15.14
CA PHE A 19 7.29 -12.31 14.47
C PHE A 19 7.46 -11.35 13.29
N TYR A 20 8.19 -10.26 13.49
CA TYR A 20 8.50 -9.30 12.43
C TYR A 20 9.21 -9.96 11.23
N LEU A 21 10.24 -10.78 11.50
CA LEU A 21 10.97 -11.49 10.45
C LEU A 21 10.08 -12.49 9.70
N LYS A 22 9.15 -13.17 10.38
CA LYS A 22 8.17 -14.05 9.73
C LYS A 22 7.26 -13.25 8.77
N CYS A 23 6.77 -12.08 9.20
CA CYS A 23 5.99 -11.20 8.33
C CYS A 23 6.79 -10.75 7.11
N CYS A 24 8.07 -10.37 7.28
CA CYS A 24 8.95 -9.97 6.19
C CYS A 24 9.32 -11.11 5.23
N SER A 25 9.16 -12.37 5.65
CA SER A 25 9.50 -13.56 4.87
C SER A 25 8.32 -14.14 4.08
N ILE A 26 7.15 -13.50 4.11
CA ILE A 26 5.99 -13.92 3.31
C ILE A 26 6.31 -13.70 1.83
N GLN A 27 6.22 -14.77 1.06
CA GLN A 27 6.38 -14.74 -0.39
C GLN A 27 5.02 -14.64 -1.06
N LEU A 28 4.88 -13.67 -1.96
CA LEU A 28 3.67 -13.45 -2.75
C LEU A 28 4.08 -13.15 -4.20
N ASP A 29 3.25 -13.56 -5.13
CA ASP A 29 3.31 -13.08 -6.50
C ASP A 29 2.46 -11.80 -6.68
N ALA A 30 2.57 -11.18 -7.85
CA ALA A 30 1.84 -9.95 -8.14
C ALA A 30 0.31 -10.17 -8.14
N GLN A 31 -0.15 -11.36 -8.51
CA GLN A 31 -1.58 -11.71 -8.50
C GLN A 31 -2.13 -11.77 -7.07
N ALA A 32 -1.45 -12.46 -6.17
CA ALA A 32 -1.85 -12.55 -4.77
C ALA A 32 -1.81 -11.16 -4.08
N LEU A 33 -0.80 -10.35 -4.39
CA LEU A 33 -0.69 -9.01 -3.83
C LEU A 33 -1.76 -8.06 -4.39
N SER A 34 -2.13 -8.19 -5.67
CA SER A 34 -3.24 -7.43 -6.25
C SER A 34 -4.60 -7.84 -5.67
N ALA A 35 -4.80 -9.13 -5.38
CA ALA A 35 -6.01 -9.61 -4.70
C ALA A 35 -6.12 -9.07 -3.25
N ALA A 36 -4.99 -8.96 -2.54
CA ALA A 36 -4.96 -8.31 -1.24
C ALA A 36 -5.31 -6.82 -1.33
N ALA A 37 -4.75 -6.10 -2.32
CA ALA A 37 -5.10 -4.71 -2.59
C ALA A 37 -6.59 -4.54 -2.95
N ALA A 38 -7.13 -5.43 -3.79
CA ALA A 38 -8.53 -5.43 -4.17
C ALA A 38 -9.47 -5.76 -2.99
N THR A 39 -9.02 -6.60 -2.05
CA THR A 39 -9.72 -6.83 -0.80
C THR A 39 -9.83 -5.55 0.04
N LEU A 40 -8.76 -4.74 0.10
CA LEU A 40 -8.81 -3.44 0.75
C LEU A 40 -9.72 -2.46 -0.01
N ALA A 41 -9.65 -2.43 -1.34
CA ALA A 41 -10.53 -1.62 -2.18
C ALA A 41 -12.01 -1.97 -1.97
N GLY A 42 -12.34 -3.26 -1.84
CA GLY A 42 -13.68 -3.79 -1.56
C GLY A 42 -14.11 -3.69 -0.08
N GLY A 43 -13.46 -2.82 0.70
CA GLY A 43 -13.82 -2.60 2.10
C GLY A 43 -13.63 -3.83 3.01
N GLY A 44 -12.69 -4.71 2.65
CA GLY A 44 -12.31 -5.90 3.41
C GLY A 44 -12.99 -7.20 2.96
N ARG A 45 -13.65 -7.18 1.79
CA ARG A 45 -14.17 -8.40 1.13
C ARG A 45 -13.23 -8.82 0.00
N ASN A 46 -12.87 -10.11 0.02
CA ASN A 46 -12.11 -10.68 -1.08
C ASN A 46 -12.98 -10.70 -2.35
N PRO A 47 -12.53 -10.12 -3.48
CA PRO A 47 -13.34 -10.04 -4.68
C PRO A 47 -13.57 -11.38 -5.38
N VAL A 48 -12.70 -12.38 -5.12
CA VAL A 48 -12.79 -13.70 -5.72
C VAL A 48 -13.74 -14.61 -4.94
N THR A 49 -13.64 -14.62 -3.60
CA THR A 49 -14.42 -15.51 -2.74
C THR A 49 -15.68 -14.85 -2.18
N GLY A 50 -15.76 -13.51 -2.22
CA GLY A 50 -16.84 -12.74 -1.56
C GLY A 50 -16.73 -12.71 -0.03
N GLU A 51 -15.77 -13.43 0.55
CA GLU A 51 -15.60 -13.56 1.99
C GLU A 51 -15.07 -12.26 2.61
N ARG A 52 -15.56 -11.93 3.80
CA ARG A 52 -15.00 -10.83 4.58
C ARG A 52 -13.73 -11.28 5.30
N VAL A 53 -12.60 -10.77 4.84
CA VAL A 53 -11.27 -11.09 5.39
C VAL A 53 -10.88 -10.15 6.52
N VAL A 54 -11.21 -8.85 6.40
CA VAL A 54 -10.90 -7.82 7.40
C VAL A 54 -12.09 -6.89 7.62
N SER A 55 -12.18 -6.31 8.82
CA SER A 55 -13.24 -5.37 9.15
C SER A 55 -13.09 -4.04 8.39
N ALA A 56 -14.18 -3.34 8.12
CA ALA A 56 -14.13 -2.01 7.50
C ALA A 56 -13.31 -1.00 8.32
N ALA A 57 -13.33 -1.13 9.65
CA ALA A 57 -12.53 -0.29 10.54
C ALA A 57 -11.02 -0.54 10.36
N SER A 58 -10.61 -1.81 10.18
CA SER A 58 -9.23 -2.18 9.91
C SER A 58 -8.78 -1.70 8.53
N VAL A 59 -9.65 -1.84 7.50
CA VAL A 59 -9.39 -1.31 6.15
C VAL A 59 -9.13 0.19 6.20
N ARG A 60 -10.01 0.96 6.85
CA ARG A 60 -9.84 2.42 6.96
C ARG A 60 -8.48 2.79 7.58
N ARG A 61 -8.09 2.10 8.67
CA ARG A 61 -6.79 2.35 9.33
C ARG A 61 -5.62 1.98 8.43
N CYS A 62 -5.72 0.85 7.73
CA CYS A 62 -4.69 0.39 6.79
C CYS A 62 -4.51 1.39 5.64
N LEU A 63 -5.59 1.82 4.99
CA LEU A 63 -5.53 2.80 3.91
C LEU A 63 -5.00 4.16 4.38
N ALA A 64 -5.36 4.61 5.58
CA ALA A 64 -4.81 5.83 6.17
C ALA A 64 -3.29 5.73 6.38
N MET A 65 -2.80 4.60 6.89
CA MET A 65 -1.37 4.35 7.04
C MET A 65 -0.66 4.28 5.68
N MET A 66 -1.25 3.62 4.69
CA MET A 66 -0.70 3.55 3.34
C MET A 66 -0.61 4.93 2.68
N ALA A 67 -1.61 5.78 2.86
CA ALA A 67 -1.61 7.14 2.31
C ALA A 67 -0.57 8.05 2.95
N THR A 68 -0.29 7.90 4.25
CA THR A 68 0.58 8.79 5.01
C THR A 68 2.04 8.37 5.06
N CYS A 69 2.34 7.07 5.04
CA CYS A 69 3.71 6.55 5.21
C CYS A 69 4.02 5.29 4.38
N GLY A 70 3.18 4.94 3.39
CA GLY A 70 3.35 3.72 2.60
C GLY A 70 4.50 3.76 1.58
N MET A 71 5.00 4.94 1.22
CA MET A 71 6.03 5.16 0.20
C MET A 71 7.36 5.67 0.78
N TYR A 72 7.69 5.28 2.02
CA TYR A 72 8.88 5.75 2.74
C TYR A 72 8.95 7.28 2.76
N ASP A 73 10.13 7.88 2.59
CA ASP A 73 10.33 9.33 2.60
C ASP A 73 9.67 10.05 1.39
N SER A 74 9.16 9.30 0.42
CA SER A 74 8.41 9.83 -0.73
C SER A 74 6.90 9.87 -0.54
N SER A 75 6.38 9.52 0.64
CA SER A 75 4.92 9.37 0.84
C SER A 75 4.16 10.66 0.56
N GLY A 76 4.68 11.82 0.97
CA GLY A 76 4.06 13.12 0.70
C GLY A 76 4.09 13.49 -0.78
N GLU A 77 5.22 13.25 -1.46
CA GLU A 77 5.35 13.47 -2.91
C GLU A 77 4.40 12.57 -3.70
N PHE A 78 4.30 11.30 -3.30
CA PHE A 78 3.38 10.34 -3.93
C PHE A 78 1.92 10.71 -3.68
N ALA A 79 1.57 11.15 -2.48
CA ALA A 79 0.23 11.62 -2.16
C ALA A 79 -0.17 12.85 -2.99
N PHE A 80 0.78 13.76 -3.26
CA PHE A 80 0.56 14.92 -4.11
C PHE A 80 0.42 14.55 -5.60
N ALA A 81 1.28 13.67 -6.11
CA ALA A 81 1.35 13.37 -7.53
C ALA A 81 0.40 12.26 -8.00
N VAL A 82 0.02 11.34 -7.09
CA VAL A 82 -0.80 10.16 -7.40
C VAL A 82 -2.09 10.13 -6.59
N GLY A 83 -2.04 10.59 -5.34
CA GLY A 83 -3.22 10.73 -4.50
C GLY A 83 -3.93 9.42 -4.13
N LEU A 84 -3.23 8.29 -4.12
CA LEU A 84 -3.79 6.97 -3.82
C LEU A 84 -3.05 6.31 -2.64
N PRO A 85 -3.76 5.56 -1.78
CA PRO A 85 -3.10 4.71 -0.80
C PRO A 85 -2.21 3.67 -1.46
N ALA A 86 -0.92 3.65 -1.10
CA ALA A 86 0.04 2.73 -1.67
C ALA A 86 1.01 2.18 -0.62
N LYS A 87 1.63 1.02 -0.91
CA LYS A 87 2.68 0.44 -0.09
C LYS A 87 3.80 -0.09 -0.96
N SER A 88 4.98 0.47 -0.78
CA SER A 88 6.21 0.06 -1.45
C SER A 88 6.94 -1.04 -0.68
N GLY A 89 7.62 -1.90 -1.41
CA GLY A 89 8.49 -2.94 -0.88
C GLY A 89 9.85 -2.95 -1.57
N VAL A 90 10.91 -3.19 -0.81
CA VAL A 90 12.30 -3.23 -1.32
C VAL A 90 12.56 -4.36 -2.33
N SER A 91 11.61 -5.27 -2.50
CA SER A 91 11.62 -6.26 -3.59
C SER A 91 11.29 -5.67 -4.97
N GLY A 92 10.89 -4.39 -5.02
CA GLY A 92 10.38 -3.72 -6.21
C GLY A 92 8.87 -3.87 -6.40
N ALA A 93 8.16 -4.43 -5.43
CA ALA A 93 6.71 -4.49 -5.43
C ALA A 93 6.11 -3.16 -4.96
N LEU A 94 5.05 -2.74 -5.63
CA LEU A 94 4.24 -1.59 -5.26
C LEU A 94 2.76 -2.01 -5.29
N MET A 95 2.12 -2.00 -4.13
CA MET A 95 0.70 -2.26 -3.98
C MET A 95 -0.04 -0.92 -3.90
N VAL A 96 -1.07 -0.75 -4.72
CA VAL A 96 -1.89 0.47 -4.78
C VAL A 96 -3.36 0.10 -4.61
N VAL A 97 -4.09 0.91 -3.88
CA VAL A 97 -5.52 0.72 -3.67
C VAL A 97 -6.28 1.92 -4.23
N ILE A 98 -7.21 1.65 -5.14
CA ILE A 98 -8.19 2.62 -5.60
C ILE A 98 -9.48 2.27 -4.88
N PRO A 99 -9.84 3.00 -3.79
CA PRO A 99 -10.97 2.62 -2.94
C PRO A 99 -12.26 2.48 -3.73
N GLN A 100 -13.01 1.41 -3.49
CA GLN A 100 -14.28 1.07 -4.15
C GLN A 100 -14.17 0.75 -5.65
N VAL A 101 -12.96 0.75 -6.24
CA VAL A 101 -12.74 0.47 -7.65
C VAL A 101 -11.91 -0.80 -7.85
N MET A 102 -10.63 -0.77 -7.49
CA MET A 102 -9.74 -1.92 -7.69
C MET A 102 -8.48 -1.87 -6.81
N GLY A 103 -7.81 -3.01 -6.74
CA GLY A 103 -6.46 -3.13 -6.23
C GLY A 103 -5.47 -3.39 -7.35
N VAL A 104 -4.32 -2.78 -7.30
CA VAL A 104 -3.25 -2.91 -8.29
C VAL A 104 -1.96 -3.34 -7.61
N CYS A 105 -1.22 -4.24 -8.27
CA CYS A 105 0.16 -4.56 -7.92
C CYS A 105 1.05 -4.37 -9.14
N VAL A 106 2.12 -3.61 -8.95
CA VAL A 106 3.20 -3.49 -9.93
C VAL A 106 4.46 -4.10 -9.32
N TRP A 107 5.18 -4.93 -10.07
CA TRP A 107 6.49 -5.41 -9.67
C TRP A 107 7.54 -5.01 -10.69
N SER A 108 8.53 -4.25 -10.24
CA SER A 108 9.70 -3.88 -11.02
C SER A 108 10.87 -3.62 -10.07
N PRO A 109 11.93 -4.43 -10.11
CA PRO A 109 12.98 -4.46 -9.09
C PRO A 109 13.94 -3.27 -9.11
N ARG A 110 13.90 -2.38 -10.10
CA ARG A 110 14.74 -1.20 -10.11
C ARG A 110 14.19 -0.14 -9.16
N LEU A 111 14.91 0.16 -8.08
CA LEU A 111 14.52 1.11 -7.06
C LEU A 111 15.18 2.46 -7.24
N ASP A 112 14.52 3.52 -6.79
CA ASP A 112 15.10 4.85 -6.61
C ASP A 112 15.95 4.93 -5.33
N GLY A 113 16.55 6.09 -5.07
CA GLY A 113 17.36 6.33 -3.88
C GLY A 113 16.61 6.26 -2.55
N ARG A 114 15.28 6.22 -2.57
CA ARG A 114 14.40 6.12 -1.39
C ARG A 114 13.76 4.73 -1.22
N GLY A 115 14.10 3.78 -2.12
CA GLY A 115 13.66 2.39 -2.04
C GLY A 115 12.34 2.07 -2.75
N ASN A 116 11.82 2.97 -3.59
CA ASN A 116 10.60 2.76 -4.35
C ASN A 116 10.90 2.29 -5.78
N SER A 117 10.03 1.44 -6.33
CA SER A 117 10.11 1.01 -7.72
C SER A 117 9.95 2.21 -8.66
N VAL A 118 10.99 2.53 -9.44
CA VAL A 118 10.98 3.66 -10.39
C VAL A 118 9.86 3.53 -11.41
N ARG A 119 9.75 2.35 -12.03
CA ARG A 119 8.70 2.09 -13.03
C ARG A 119 7.32 1.96 -12.40
N GLY A 120 7.25 1.43 -11.17
CA GLY A 120 6.00 1.32 -10.43
C GLY A 120 5.40 2.70 -10.10
N VAL A 121 6.23 3.64 -9.65
CA VAL A 121 5.80 5.02 -9.39
C VAL A 121 5.36 5.71 -10.69
N GLU A 122 6.12 5.56 -11.77
CA GLU A 122 5.77 6.14 -13.06
C GLU A 122 4.48 5.57 -13.62
N PHE A 123 4.27 4.25 -13.50
CA PHE A 123 2.99 3.61 -13.83
C PHE A 123 1.82 4.24 -13.06
N CYS A 124 1.99 4.54 -11.78
CA CYS A 124 0.93 5.16 -11.00
C CYS A 124 0.62 6.60 -11.43
N ARG A 125 1.64 7.37 -11.80
CA ARG A 125 1.46 8.72 -12.36
C ARG A 125 0.69 8.66 -13.68
N GLU A 126 1.09 7.78 -14.59
CA GLU A 126 0.39 7.55 -15.86
C GLU A 126 -1.06 7.06 -15.64
N LEU A 127 -1.28 6.22 -14.64
CA LEU A 127 -2.62 5.73 -14.32
C LEU A 127 -3.56 6.88 -13.92
N VAL A 128 -3.14 7.74 -13.00
CA VAL A 128 -3.98 8.85 -12.53
C VAL A 128 -4.07 9.98 -13.54
N SER A 129 -3.10 10.12 -14.45
CA SER A 129 -3.20 11.10 -15.57
C SER A 129 -4.25 10.72 -16.62
N ARG A 130 -4.61 9.43 -16.69
CA ARG A 130 -5.58 8.90 -17.67
C ARG A 130 -6.97 8.66 -17.09
N PHE A 131 -7.04 8.51 -15.76
CA PHE A 131 -8.27 8.20 -15.04
C PHE A 131 -8.36 9.09 -13.81
N ALA A 132 -9.50 9.69 -13.55
CA ALA A 132 -9.77 10.53 -12.39
C ALA A 132 -9.79 9.69 -11.09
N PHE A 133 -8.63 9.19 -10.68
CA PHE A 133 -8.48 8.34 -9.49
C PHE A 133 -7.79 9.05 -8.32
N HIS A 134 -7.25 10.24 -8.54
CA HIS A 134 -6.68 11.01 -7.45
C HIS A 134 -7.77 11.34 -6.42
N MET A 135 -7.47 11.16 -5.12
CA MET A 135 -8.47 11.32 -4.04
C MET A 135 -9.15 12.70 -3.98
N TYR A 136 -8.58 13.68 -4.65
CA TYR A 136 -9.12 15.04 -4.73
C TYR A 136 -9.63 15.41 -6.14
N ASP A 137 -9.70 14.45 -7.06
CA ASP A 137 -10.33 14.69 -8.35
C ASP A 137 -11.82 14.98 -8.16
N ILE A 138 -12.33 15.97 -8.91
CA ILE A 138 -13.74 16.30 -8.90
C ILE A 138 -14.41 15.47 -10.01
N PRO A 139 -15.37 14.58 -9.67
CA PRO A 139 -16.05 13.77 -10.66
C PRO A 139 -16.71 14.64 -11.75
N GLY A 140 -16.33 14.45 -13.01
CA GLY A 140 -16.89 15.17 -14.17
C GLY A 140 -16.12 16.41 -14.62
N GLU A 141 -15.08 16.83 -13.89
CA GLU A 141 -14.15 17.87 -14.30
C GLU A 141 -12.79 17.21 -14.62
N GLY A 142 -12.68 16.57 -15.78
CA GLY A 142 -11.39 16.11 -16.30
C GLY A 142 -10.66 17.28 -16.94
N ASP A 143 -9.44 17.58 -16.51
CA ASP A 143 -8.53 18.43 -17.27
C ASP A 143 -8.27 17.75 -18.62
N HIS A 144 -8.75 18.35 -19.67
CA HIS A 144 -8.52 17.96 -21.07
C HIS A 144 -7.29 18.66 -21.62
#